data_64a5209fe824cd2e95c8abf2a0972b89
#
_entry.id   64a5209fe824cd2e95c8abf2a0972b89
#
_cell.length_a   1.000
_cell.length_b   1.000
_cell.length_c   1.000
_cell.angle_alpha   90.00
_cell.angle_beta   90.00
_cell.angle_gamma   90.00
#
_symmetry.space_group_name_H-M   'P 1'
#
loop_
_entity.id
_entity.type
_entity.pdbx_description
1 polymer ?
#
loop_
_entity_poly.entity_id
_entity_poly.type
_entity_poly.pdbx_seq_one_letter_code
_entity_poly.pdbx_strand_id
1 'polypeptide(L)'
;MPNINPAENKLFAWDYGPLYFWLTLSITIVVLGLLAFTFYKVCRRKGAFITLGVCGVLFIIAFLFNLLYLEIFVAACFTCSITICLFANLGDLRAFLANPFRKTTAKAANFGVEKIYNREALYKKIESAVLSLSKSKTGAIITFERNTSLKDIIKNGVPVNAPVSPELLLTIFYEGTRLHDGAVVIHGNEIVAASVFFTPTTKPFAGKYGSRHRAAIGISEISDAVTIVVSEETGRISFAVNGELESVDQSIFLRVFENYMSDKQASTSSQQAEE
;
A
#
# COMPACT_ATOMS: atom_id res chain seq x y z
N MET A 1 -22.82 27.44 -55.56
CA MET A 1 -21.57 27.14 -54.86
C MET A 1 -21.58 27.99 -53.57
N PRO A 2 -21.67 27.41 -52.40
CA PRO A 2 -21.59 28.21 -51.19
C PRO A 2 -20.16 28.74 -51.03
N ASN A 3 -20.07 30.03 -50.84
CA ASN A 3 -18.83 30.79 -50.60
C ASN A 3 -18.26 30.31 -49.26
N ILE A 4 -17.30 29.40 -49.29
CA ILE A 4 -16.54 29.00 -48.11
C ILE A 4 -15.59 30.17 -47.84
N ASN A 5 -16.02 31.04 -46.95
CA ASN A 5 -15.10 32.00 -46.35
C ASN A 5 -13.89 31.23 -45.81
N PRO A 6 -12.65 31.55 -46.27
CA PRO A 6 -11.49 30.95 -45.64
C PRO A 6 -11.55 31.37 -44.18
N ALA A 7 -11.70 30.38 -43.30
CA ALA A 7 -11.68 30.61 -41.88
C ALA A 7 -10.50 31.52 -41.58
N GLU A 8 -10.77 32.70 -41.02
CA GLU A 8 -9.77 33.58 -40.45
C GLU A 8 -8.83 32.69 -39.64
N ASN A 9 -7.57 32.63 -40.05
CA ASN A 9 -6.53 31.89 -39.35
C ASN A 9 -6.32 32.60 -38.01
N LYS A 10 -7.16 32.27 -37.03
CA LYS A 10 -6.97 32.76 -35.66
C LYS A 10 -5.74 32.07 -35.10
N LEU A 11 -4.64 32.78 -35.10
CA LEU A 11 -3.31 32.27 -34.71
C LEU A 11 -3.20 32.06 -33.20
N PHE A 12 -4.02 32.75 -32.40
CA PHE A 12 -3.90 32.72 -30.95
C PHE A 12 -5.26 32.46 -30.30
N ALA A 13 -5.25 31.82 -29.14
CA ALA A 13 -6.47 31.50 -28.40
C ALA A 13 -7.29 32.71 -27.98
N TRP A 14 -6.67 33.87 -27.77
CA TRP A 14 -7.36 35.14 -27.45
C TRP A 14 -8.13 35.76 -28.62
N ASP A 15 -7.89 35.33 -29.87
CA ASP A 15 -8.60 35.82 -31.06
C ASP A 15 -10.08 35.38 -31.07
N TYR A 16 -10.45 34.38 -30.23
CA TYR A 16 -11.84 33.94 -30.06
C TYR A 16 -12.63 34.79 -29.06
N GLY A 17 -12.01 35.75 -28.43
CA GLY A 17 -12.60 36.65 -27.44
C GLY A 17 -12.12 36.40 -26.02
N PRO A 18 -12.08 37.43 -25.17
CA PRO A 18 -11.49 37.37 -23.84
C PRO A 18 -12.20 36.36 -22.91
N LEU A 19 -13.50 36.25 -23.04
CA LEU A 19 -14.29 35.33 -22.18
C LEU A 19 -13.97 33.87 -22.51
N TYR A 20 -13.87 33.50 -23.79
CA TYR A 20 -13.50 32.15 -24.21
C TYR A 20 -12.08 31.79 -23.75
N PHE A 21 -11.13 32.74 -23.94
CA PHE A 21 -9.74 32.56 -23.50
C PHE A 21 -9.65 32.25 -21.99
N TRP A 22 -10.26 33.11 -21.15
CA TRP A 22 -10.21 32.92 -19.71
C TRP A 22 -10.91 31.63 -19.21
N LEU A 23 -11.99 31.27 -19.86
CA LEU A 23 -12.75 30.06 -19.51
C LEU A 23 -11.97 28.80 -19.87
N THR A 24 -11.40 28.71 -21.06
CA THR A 24 -10.59 27.55 -21.48
C THR A 24 -9.29 27.45 -20.68
N LEU A 25 -8.62 28.58 -20.41
CA LEU A 25 -7.42 28.60 -19.58
C LEU A 25 -7.71 28.11 -18.15
N SER A 26 -8.79 28.56 -17.53
CA SER A 26 -9.14 28.13 -16.17
C SER A 26 -9.48 26.64 -16.10
N ILE A 27 -10.23 26.11 -17.06
CA ILE A 27 -10.52 24.66 -17.13
C ILE A 27 -9.22 23.86 -17.31
N THR A 28 -8.32 24.29 -18.19
CA THR A 28 -7.05 23.61 -18.43
C THR A 28 -6.17 23.57 -17.17
N ILE A 29 -6.08 24.68 -16.43
CA ILE A 29 -5.32 24.73 -15.16
C ILE A 29 -5.94 23.78 -14.12
N VAL A 30 -7.26 23.75 -13.99
CA VAL A 30 -7.96 22.85 -13.04
C VAL A 30 -7.71 21.38 -13.39
N VAL A 31 -7.82 21.01 -14.67
CA VAL A 31 -7.57 19.65 -15.15
C VAL A 31 -6.12 19.23 -14.90
N LEU A 32 -5.15 20.09 -15.25
CA LEU A 32 -3.73 19.84 -14.99
C LEU A 32 -3.44 19.72 -13.49
N GLY A 33 -4.04 20.55 -12.66
CA GLY A 33 -3.91 20.50 -11.21
C GLY A 33 -4.46 19.21 -10.62
N LEU A 34 -5.64 18.75 -11.07
CA LEU A 34 -6.22 17.45 -10.67
C LEU A 34 -5.35 16.27 -11.11
N LEU A 35 -4.83 16.30 -12.33
CA LEU A 35 -3.93 15.27 -12.84
C LEU A 35 -2.61 15.25 -12.06
N ALA A 36 -2.00 16.40 -11.80
CA ALA A 36 -0.79 16.51 -11.00
C ALA A 36 -1.02 15.98 -9.56
N PHE A 37 -2.17 16.29 -8.95
CA PHE A 37 -2.52 15.80 -7.61
C PHE A 37 -2.71 14.28 -7.57
N THR A 38 -3.42 13.71 -8.55
CA THR A 38 -3.59 12.25 -8.64
C THR A 38 -2.26 11.56 -8.87
N PHE A 39 -1.41 12.12 -9.71
CA PHE A 39 -0.08 11.60 -10.01
C PHE A 39 0.85 11.69 -8.80
N TYR A 40 0.83 12.79 -8.04
CA TYR A 40 1.56 12.95 -6.78
C TYR A 40 1.21 11.86 -5.77
N LYS A 41 -0.06 11.51 -5.69
CA LYS A 41 -0.55 10.52 -4.73
C LYS A 41 -0.21 9.08 -5.12
N VAL A 42 -0.10 8.80 -6.42
CA VAL A 42 0.15 7.45 -6.97
C VAL A 42 1.64 7.19 -7.22
N CYS A 43 2.39 8.19 -7.66
CA CYS A 43 3.76 8.02 -8.13
C CYS A 43 4.76 8.78 -7.25
N ARG A 44 5.41 8.10 -6.30
CA ARG A 44 6.42 8.68 -5.39
C ARG A 44 7.79 8.97 -6.02
N ARG A 45 7.99 8.72 -7.31
CA ARG A 45 9.30 8.89 -7.97
C ARG A 45 9.48 10.31 -8.50
N LYS A 46 10.55 11.01 -8.07
CA LYS A 46 10.89 12.39 -8.47
C LYS A 46 10.97 12.60 -10.00
N GLY A 47 11.46 11.59 -10.75
CA GLY A 47 11.54 11.67 -12.21
C GLY A 47 10.19 11.81 -12.93
N ALA A 48 9.16 11.17 -12.41
CA ALA A 48 7.81 11.24 -12.99
C ALA A 48 7.18 12.65 -12.85
N PHE A 49 7.54 13.40 -11.81
CA PHE A 49 7.10 14.79 -11.65
C PHE A 49 7.74 15.73 -12.66
N ILE A 50 9.02 15.51 -12.99
CA ILE A 50 9.75 16.32 -13.95
C ILE A 50 9.13 16.16 -15.34
N THR A 51 8.86 14.92 -15.77
CA THR A 51 8.22 14.65 -17.07
C THR A 51 6.82 15.24 -17.16
N LEU A 52 6.04 15.13 -16.09
CA LEU A 52 4.69 15.71 -16.03
C LEU A 52 4.74 17.24 -16.11
N GLY A 53 5.68 17.89 -15.40
CA GLY A 53 5.89 19.33 -15.42
C GLY A 53 6.27 19.84 -16.82
N VAL A 54 7.19 19.16 -17.48
CA VAL A 54 7.62 19.52 -18.86
C VAL A 54 6.46 19.36 -19.84
N CYS A 55 5.71 18.27 -19.80
CA CYS A 55 4.53 18.08 -20.66
C CYS A 55 3.45 19.14 -20.40
N GLY A 56 3.23 19.50 -19.13
CA GLY A 56 2.27 20.55 -18.77
C GLY A 56 2.66 21.93 -19.32
N VAL A 57 3.92 22.30 -19.23
CA VAL A 57 4.43 23.57 -19.78
C VAL A 57 4.30 23.58 -21.30
N LEU A 58 4.68 22.49 -21.98
CA LEU A 58 4.54 22.38 -23.44
C LEU A 58 3.08 22.44 -23.89
N PHE A 59 2.17 21.85 -23.12
CA PHE A 59 0.73 21.93 -23.41
C PHE A 59 0.19 23.36 -23.30
N ILE A 60 0.60 24.12 -22.26
CA ILE A 60 0.20 25.51 -22.10
C ILE A 60 0.74 26.37 -23.26
N ILE A 61 2.00 26.16 -23.68
CA ILE A 61 2.58 26.84 -24.80
C ILE A 61 1.81 26.55 -26.09
N ALA A 62 1.53 25.27 -26.36
CA ALA A 62 0.77 24.85 -27.53
C ALA A 62 -0.63 25.49 -27.58
N PHE A 63 -1.29 25.54 -26.42
CA PHE A 63 -2.60 26.15 -26.25
C PHE A 63 -2.57 27.69 -26.54
N LEU A 64 -1.56 28.39 -26.02
CA LEU A 64 -1.43 29.84 -26.22
C LEU A 64 -1.21 30.23 -27.71
N PHE A 65 -0.47 29.39 -28.44
CA PHE A 65 -0.19 29.61 -29.86
C PHE A 65 -1.21 28.94 -30.81
N ASN A 66 -2.28 28.35 -30.26
CA ASN A 66 -3.34 27.63 -31.01
C ASN A 66 -2.77 26.59 -32.01
N LEU A 67 -1.72 25.88 -31.59
CA LEU A 67 -1.04 24.85 -32.39
C LEU A 67 -1.76 23.49 -32.19
N LEU A 68 -2.90 23.32 -32.84
CA LEU A 68 -3.79 22.17 -32.67
C LEU A 68 -3.06 20.80 -32.75
N TYR A 69 -2.19 20.64 -33.75
CA TYR A 69 -1.47 19.35 -33.91
C TYR A 69 -0.47 19.08 -32.79
N LEU A 70 0.21 20.13 -32.28
CA LEU A 70 1.13 20.03 -31.18
C LEU A 70 0.38 19.73 -29.87
N GLU A 71 -0.79 20.35 -29.68
CA GLU A 71 -1.66 20.14 -28.53
C GLU A 71 -2.13 18.68 -28.45
N ILE A 72 -2.62 18.12 -29.57
CA ILE A 72 -3.03 16.69 -29.65
C ILE A 72 -1.84 15.77 -29.40
N PHE A 73 -0.67 16.04 -29.97
CA PHE A 73 0.53 15.25 -29.77
C PHE A 73 0.99 15.23 -28.30
N VAL A 74 1.05 16.41 -27.68
CA VAL A 74 1.45 16.53 -26.25
C VAL A 74 0.41 15.85 -25.35
N ALA A 75 -0.90 15.98 -25.64
CA ALA A 75 -1.94 15.28 -24.90
C ALA A 75 -1.81 13.75 -25.03
N ALA A 76 -1.48 13.23 -26.22
CA ALA A 76 -1.22 11.80 -26.42
C ALA A 76 0.01 11.33 -25.65
N CYS A 77 1.12 12.07 -25.68
CA CYS A 77 2.32 11.75 -24.90
C CYS A 77 2.04 11.76 -23.39
N PHE A 78 1.22 12.69 -22.92
CA PHE A 78 0.83 12.82 -21.54
C PHE A 78 -0.02 11.62 -21.07
N THR A 79 -1.03 11.21 -21.85
CA THR A 79 -1.85 10.05 -21.56
C THR A 79 -1.04 8.76 -21.57
N CYS A 80 -0.12 8.57 -22.52
CA CYS A 80 0.80 7.44 -22.53
C CYS A 80 1.70 7.41 -21.29
N SER A 81 2.25 8.57 -20.89
CA SER A 81 3.10 8.68 -19.71
C SER A 81 2.35 8.31 -18.42
N ILE A 82 1.10 8.77 -18.26
CA ILE A 82 0.24 8.39 -17.13
C ILE A 82 -0.02 6.88 -17.15
N THR A 83 -0.37 6.32 -18.29
CA THR A 83 -0.69 4.90 -18.43
C THR A 83 0.52 4.03 -18.05
N ILE A 84 1.71 4.36 -18.56
CA ILE A 84 2.96 3.67 -18.20
C ILE A 84 3.24 3.77 -16.71
N CYS A 85 3.04 4.96 -16.11
CA CYS A 85 3.26 5.15 -14.68
C CYS A 85 2.26 4.35 -13.83
N LEU A 86 0.99 4.28 -14.22
CA LEU A 86 -0.01 3.46 -13.55
C LEU A 86 0.36 1.97 -13.58
N PHE A 87 0.77 1.46 -14.75
CA PHE A 87 1.20 0.06 -14.88
C PHE A 87 2.49 -0.24 -14.12
N ALA A 88 3.44 0.69 -14.10
CA ALA A 88 4.70 0.52 -13.36
C ALA A 88 4.51 0.50 -11.83
N ASN A 89 3.42 1.09 -11.32
CA ASN A 89 3.13 1.20 -9.90
C ASN A 89 1.80 0.50 -9.51
N LEU A 90 1.47 -0.61 -10.16
CA LEU A 90 0.25 -1.38 -9.88
C LEU A 90 0.11 -1.81 -8.42
N GLY A 91 1.22 -2.07 -7.72
CA GLY A 91 1.22 -2.38 -6.29
C GLY A 91 0.70 -1.21 -5.44
N ASP A 92 1.21 -0.01 -5.69
CA ASP A 92 0.81 1.21 -4.97
C ASP A 92 -0.63 1.61 -5.34
N LEU A 93 -1.03 1.37 -6.60
CA LEU A 93 -2.39 1.61 -7.07
C LEU A 93 -3.40 0.67 -6.39
N ARG A 94 -3.06 -0.61 -6.16
CA ARG A 94 -3.88 -1.54 -5.36
C ARG A 94 -4.08 -1.04 -3.94
N ALA A 95 -3.01 -0.60 -3.27
CA ALA A 95 -3.10 -0.03 -1.92
C ALA A 95 -3.99 1.21 -1.87
N PHE A 96 -3.91 2.07 -2.90
CA PHE A 96 -4.76 3.26 -3.02
C PHE A 96 -6.23 2.91 -3.29
N LEU A 97 -6.50 1.96 -4.19
CA LEU A 97 -7.88 1.53 -4.52
C LEU A 97 -8.53 0.74 -3.38
N ALA A 98 -7.75 -0.04 -2.62
CA ALA A 98 -8.24 -0.75 -1.45
C ALA A 98 -8.66 0.22 -0.32
N ASN A 99 -8.00 1.39 -0.20
CA ASN A 99 -8.27 2.38 0.83
C ASN A 99 -8.21 3.82 0.27
N PRO A 100 -9.18 4.24 -0.61
CA PRO A 100 -9.13 5.53 -1.29
C PRO A 100 -9.23 6.74 -0.35
N PHE A 101 -9.81 6.56 0.84
CA PHE A 101 -9.99 7.57 1.87
C PHE A 101 -9.22 7.23 3.15
N ARG A 102 -7.95 6.83 3.03
CA ARG A 102 -7.09 6.72 4.20
C ARG A 102 -6.92 8.11 4.83
N LYS A 103 -7.97 8.55 5.54
CA LYS A 103 -7.85 9.68 6.46
C LYS A 103 -6.88 9.23 7.55
N THR A 104 -5.76 9.89 7.65
CA THR A 104 -4.92 9.97 8.84
C THR A 104 -5.69 10.70 9.96
N THR A 105 -6.88 10.25 10.23
CA THR A 105 -7.59 10.64 11.43
C THR A 105 -7.37 9.51 12.42
N ALA A 106 -6.37 9.71 13.28
CA ALA A 106 -6.37 9.14 14.60
C ALA A 106 -7.67 9.58 15.32
N LYS A 107 -8.76 8.90 14.99
CA LYS A 107 -9.96 8.82 15.82
C LYS A 107 -10.35 7.36 15.80
N ALA A 108 -9.94 6.67 16.88
CA ALA A 108 -10.47 5.40 17.28
C ALA A 108 -11.98 5.38 17.01
N ALA A 109 -12.39 4.68 15.95
CA ALA A 109 -13.76 4.20 15.89
C ALA A 109 -13.90 3.24 17.07
N ASN A 110 -14.72 3.62 18.04
CA ASN A 110 -15.10 2.84 19.18
C ASN A 110 -15.59 1.45 18.73
N PHE A 111 -14.67 0.52 18.57
CA PHE A 111 -14.96 -0.88 18.74
C PHE A 111 -15.01 -1.12 20.24
N GLY A 112 -16.13 -1.71 20.67
CA GLY A 112 -16.53 -1.85 22.05
C GLY A 112 -15.40 -2.13 23.01
N VAL A 113 -15.49 -1.47 24.15
CA VAL A 113 -14.65 -1.59 25.35
C VAL A 113 -13.37 -2.37 25.09
N GLU A 114 -12.29 -1.66 24.77
CA GLU A 114 -10.94 -2.23 24.68
C GLU A 114 -10.71 -2.94 26.02
N LYS A 115 -10.89 -4.24 26.02
CA LYS A 115 -10.58 -5.08 27.18
C LYS A 115 -9.13 -4.76 27.50
N ILE A 116 -8.88 -4.11 28.64
CA ILE A 116 -7.53 -3.79 29.11
C ILE A 116 -6.80 -5.13 29.24
N TYR A 117 -6.07 -5.49 28.20
CA TYR A 117 -5.22 -6.71 28.22
C TYR A 117 -3.77 -6.28 28.46
N ASN A 118 -3.06 -7.12 29.19
CA ASN A 118 -1.65 -6.90 29.42
C ASN A 118 -0.87 -7.17 28.12
N ARG A 119 -0.47 -6.09 27.43
CA ARG A 119 0.28 -6.15 26.16
C ARG A 119 1.57 -6.94 26.29
N GLU A 120 2.30 -6.75 27.40
CA GLU A 120 3.56 -7.45 27.65
C GLU A 120 3.33 -8.96 27.77
N ALA A 121 2.27 -9.37 28.47
CA ALA A 121 1.92 -10.79 28.57
C ALA A 121 1.54 -11.39 27.22
N LEU A 122 0.83 -10.65 26.35
CA LEU A 122 0.52 -11.06 24.99
C LEU A 122 1.81 -11.23 24.17
N TYR A 123 2.71 -10.24 24.21
CA TYR A 123 3.93 -10.28 23.41
C TYR A 123 4.84 -11.43 23.81
N LYS A 124 4.96 -11.72 25.10
CA LYS A 124 5.68 -12.92 25.60
C LYS A 124 5.05 -14.24 25.12
N LYS A 125 3.72 -14.31 25.05
CA LYS A 125 3.03 -15.50 24.50
C LYS A 125 3.34 -15.67 23.01
N ILE A 126 3.31 -14.56 22.23
CA ILE A 126 3.64 -14.59 20.81
C ILE A 126 5.12 -14.98 20.62
N GLU A 127 6.03 -14.38 21.37
CA GLU A 127 7.44 -14.73 21.35
C GLU A 127 7.64 -16.22 21.59
N SER A 128 7.07 -16.76 22.66
CA SER A 128 7.15 -18.19 22.97
C SER A 128 6.68 -19.08 21.83
N ALA A 129 5.54 -18.74 21.21
CA ALA A 129 5.01 -19.48 20.06
C ALA A 129 5.94 -19.39 18.86
N VAL A 130 6.38 -18.17 18.50
CA VAL A 130 7.22 -17.92 17.31
C VAL A 130 8.59 -18.59 17.45
N LEU A 131 9.21 -18.52 18.62
CA LEU A 131 10.49 -19.20 18.88
C LEU A 131 10.36 -20.72 18.81
N SER A 132 9.25 -21.28 19.30
CA SER A 132 8.97 -22.71 19.18
C SER A 132 8.77 -23.14 17.72
N LEU A 133 7.99 -22.38 16.94
CA LEU A 133 7.80 -22.60 15.50
C LEU A 133 9.11 -22.48 14.70
N SER A 134 9.93 -21.50 15.06
CA SER A 134 11.25 -21.30 14.47
C SER A 134 12.18 -22.50 14.74
N LYS A 135 12.21 -22.98 15.98
CA LYS A 135 13.03 -24.13 16.39
C LYS A 135 12.60 -25.43 15.69
N SER A 136 11.29 -25.65 15.54
CA SER A 136 10.73 -26.81 14.82
C SER A 136 10.74 -26.65 13.30
N LYS A 137 11.13 -25.48 12.78
CA LYS A 137 11.05 -25.12 11.36
C LYS A 137 9.64 -25.29 10.81
N THR A 138 8.64 -24.96 11.59
CA THR A 138 7.24 -25.00 11.19
C THR A 138 6.87 -23.67 10.54
N GLY A 139 6.47 -23.71 9.28
CA GLY A 139 6.07 -22.50 8.52
C GLY A 139 4.84 -21.85 9.12
N ALA A 140 4.90 -20.54 9.38
CA ALA A 140 3.78 -19.80 9.96
C ALA A 140 3.67 -18.39 9.42
N ILE A 141 2.43 -17.86 9.35
CA ILE A 141 2.11 -16.45 9.11
C ILE A 141 1.19 -15.98 10.23
N ILE A 142 1.63 -15.01 11.01
CA ILE A 142 0.84 -14.44 12.11
C ILE A 142 0.72 -12.93 11.87
N THR A 143 -0.50 -12.46 11.64
CA THR A 143 -0.80 -11.07 11.29
C THR A 143 -1.56 -10.37 12.39
N PHE A 144 -1.08 -9.22 12.81
CA PHE A 144 -1.72 -8.36 13.80
C PHE A 144 -2.47 -7.24 13.09
N GLU A 145 -3.80 -7.26 13.23
CA GLU A 145 -4.66 -6.17 12.77
C GLU A 145 -4.41 -4.92 13.62
N ARG A 146 -4.20 -3.77 12.97
CA ARG A 146 -3.98 -2.48 13.64
C ARG A 146 -5.14 -1.52 13.32
N ASN A 147 -4.84 -0.38 12.69
CA ASN A 147 -5.86 0.63 12.39
C ASN A 147 -6.69 0.29 11.15
N THR A 148 -6.10 -0.44 10.20
CA THR A 148 -6.79 -0.88 8.99
C THR A 148 -7.52 -2.19 9.25
N SER A 149 -8.85 -2.18 9.12
CA SER A 149 -9.64 -3.39 9.35
C SER A 149 -9.40 -4.44 8.27
N LEU A 150 -9.13 -5.68 8.70
CA LEU A 150 -8.94 -6.85 7.84
C LEU A 150 -10.22 -7.69 7.67
N LYS A 151 -11.38 -7.19 8.10
CA LYS A 151 -12.66 -7.92 8.11
C LYS A 151 -13.02 -8.58 6.77
N ASP A 152 -12.76 -7.89 5.66
CA ASP A 152 -13.08 -8.42 4.33
C ASP A 152 -12.13 -9.55 3.92
N ILE A 153 -10.89 -9.51 4.38
CA ILE A 153 -9.88 -10.54 4.12
C ILE A 153 -10.11 -11.76 5.02
N ILE A 154 -10.47 -11.54 6.27
CA ILE A 154 -10.76 -12.60 7.24
C ILE A 154 -11.92 -13.51 6.80
N LYS A 155 -12.87 -13.00 6.01
CA LYS A 155 -14.02 -13.78 5.49
C LYS A 155 -13.64 -15.03 4.70
N ASN A 156 -12.43 -15.07 4.13
CA ASN A 156 -11.94 -16.24 3.40
C ASN A 156 -11.29 -17.30 4.30
N GLY A 157 -11.13 -17.02 5.59
CA GLY A 157 -10.54 -17.91 6.59
C GLY A 157 -11.59 -18.62 7.45
N VAL A 158 -11.10 -19.41 8.38
CA VAL A 158 -11.92 -20.10 9.37
C VAL A 158 -11.96 -19.28 10.66
N PRO A 159 -13.14 -18.86 11.14
CA PRO A 159 -13.25 -18.10 12.39
C PRO A 159 -12.85 -18.97 13.58
N VAL A 160 -12.00 -18.44 14.46
CA VAL A 160 -11.50 -19.12 15.67
C VAL A 160 -12.06 -18.45 16.93
N ASN A 161 -12.00 -17.12 17.00
CA ASN A 161 -12.53 -16.30 18.10
C ASN A 161 -12.08 -16.79 19.49
N ALA A 162 -10.78 -17.03 19.67
CA ALA A 162 -10.20 -17.56 20.90
C ALA A 162 -9.06 -16.67 21.41
N PRO A 163 -8.82 -16.63 22.74
CA PRO A 163 -7.67 -15.92 23.29
C PRO A 163 -6.35 -16.46 22.74
N VAL A 164 -5.38 -15.55 22.54
CA VAL A 164 -4.04 -15.95 22.10
C VAL A 164 -3.34 -16.77 23.19
N SER A 165 -2.95 -17.99 22.81
CA SER A 165 -2.04 -18.80 23.59
C SER A 165 -0.98 -19.47 22.70
N PRO A 166 0.24 -19.70 23.23
CA PRO A 166 1.28 -20.40 22.47
C PRO A 166 0.83 -21.76 21.96
N GLU A 167 0.15 -22.52 22.81
CA GLU A 167 -0.32 -23.89 22.52
C GLU A 167 -1.32 -23.87 21.35
N LEU A 168 -2.24 -22.91 21.33
CA LEU A 168 -3.21 -22.78 20.25
C LEU A 168 -2.53 -22.42 18.93
N LEU A 169 -1.57 -21.49 18.93
CA LEU A 169 -0.81 -21.13 17.74
C LEU A 169 0.00 -22.32 17.22
N LEU A 170 0.68 -23.07 18.09
CA LEU A 170 1.41 -24.26 17.72
C LEU A 170 0.49 -25.35 17.15
N THR A 171 -0.71 -25.51 17.71
CA THR A 171 -1.71 -26.45 17.21
C THR A 171 -2.25 -26.04 15.84
N ILE A 172 -2.52 -24.75 15.63
CA ILE A 172 -3.00 -24.23 14.32
C ILE A 172 -1.99 -24.52 13.23
N PHE A 173 -0.70 -24.21 13.48
CA PHE A 173 0.36 -24.37 12.47
C PHE A 173 0.94 -25.79 12.40
N TYR A 174 0.43 -26.73 13.20
CA TYR A 174 0.87 -28.12 13.11
C TYR A 174 0.53 -28.71 11.74
N GLU A 175 1.52 -29.27 11.05
CA GLU A 175 1.35 -29.87 9.72
C GLU A 175 0.29 -30.96 9.73
N GLY A 176 -0.57 -30.98 8.73
CA GLY A 176 -1.67 -31.93 8.61
C GLY A 176 -2.98 -31.46 9.25
N THR A 177 -3.00 -30.37 10.02
CA THR A 177 -4.27 -29.75 10.44
C THR A 177 -4.91 -29.00 9.27
N ARG A 178 -6.24 -28.81 9.28
CA ARG A 178 -6.93 -27.99 8.26
C ARG A 178 -6.63 -26.50 8.39
N LEU A 179 -6.08 -26.07 9.51
CA LEU A 179 -5.87 -24.64 9.82
C LEU A 179 -4.45 -24.16 9.52
N HIS A 180 -3.50 -25.08 9.21
CA HIS A 180 -2.09 -24.72 9.06
C HIS A 180 -1.77 -24.00 7.74
N ASP A 181 -2.62 -24.19 6.71
CA ASP A 181 -2.42 -23.54 5.42
C ASP A 181 -3.10 -22.17 5.39
N GLY A 182 -2.29 -21.13 5.43
CA GLY A 182 -2.73 -19.76 5.49
C GLY A 182 -2.23 -18.98 6.70
N ALA A 183 -2.81 -17.83 6.93
CA ALA A 183 -2.42 -16.94 8.01
C ALA A 183 -3.36 -17.02 9.20
N VAL A 184 -2.81 -16.77 10.38
CA VAL A 184 -3.57 -16.45 11.59
C VAL A 184 -3.69 -14.94 11.69
N VAL A 185 -4.89 -14.44 11.91
CA VAL A 185 -5.16 -13.02 12.15
C VAL A 185 -5.54 -12.80 13.61
N ILE A 186 -4.81 -11.88 14.25
CA ILE A 186 -4.98 -11.50 15.65
C ILE A 186 -5.48 -10.06 15.71
N HIS A 187 -6.54 -9.84 16.49
CA HIS A 187 -7.05 -8.52 16.84
C HIS A 187 -7.05 -8.35 18.35
N GLY A 188 -6.33 -7.34 18.86
CA GLY A 188 -6.12 -7.20 20.30
C GLY A 188 -5.40 -8.42 20.90
N ASN A 189 -6.07 -9.20 21.75
CA ASN A 189 -5.55 -10.42 22.37
C ASN A 189 -6.28 -11.70 21.90
N GLU A 190 -7.03 -11.64 20.81
CA GLU A 190 -7.84 -12.74 20.29
C GLU A 190 -7.38 -13.15 18.89
N ILE A 191 -7.27 -14.45 18.65
CA ILE A 191 -7.16 -15.03 17.33
C ILE A 191 -8.55 -14.97 16.71
N VAL A 192 -8.74 -14.10 15.74
CA VAL A 192 -10.05 -13.91 15.07
C VAL A 192 -10.31 -15.01 14.06
N ALA A 193 -9.30 -15.32 13.24
CA ALA A 193 -9.40 -16.35 12.22
C ALA A 193 -8.05 -17.03 11.98
N ALA A 194 -8.11 -18.24 11.44
CA ALA A 194 -6.96 -19.01 10.95
C ALA A 194 -7.21 -19.44 9.50
N SER A 195 -6.18 -19.98 8.84
CA SER A 195 -6.25 -20.38 7.42
C SER A 195 -6.73 -19.24 6.52
N VAL A 196 -6.33 -17.99 6.82
CA VAL A 196 -6.69 -16.82 6.03
C VAL A 196 -5.75 -16.70 4.84
N PHE A 197 -6.32 -16.62 3.64
CA PHE A 197 -5.53 -16.45 2.43
C PHE A 197 -5.22 -14.98 2.17
N PHE A 198 -3.93 -14.67 2.01
CA PHE A 198 -3.47 -13.36 1.58
C PHE A 198 -3.00 -13.40 0.13
N THR A 199 -3.36 -12.41 -0.66
CA THR A 199 -2.86 -12.25 -2.03
C THR A 199 -1.35 -11.99 -2.00
N PRO A 200 -0.52 -12.86 -2.60
CA PRO A 200 0.92 -12.65 -2.63
C PRO A 200 1.29 -11.36 -3.37
N THR A 201 2.39 -10.74 -2.96
CA THR A 201 2.93 -9.59 -3.66
C THR A 201 3.36 -9.95 -5.09
N THR A 202 3.19 -8.99 -6.00
CA THR A 202 3.67 -9.09 -7.40
C THR A 202 5.03 -8.40 -7.58
N LYS A 203 5.55 -7.73 -6.56
CA LYS A 203 6.87 -7.08 -6.64
C LYS A 203 7.98 -8.11 -6.81
N PRO A 204 8.97 -7.83 -7.68
CA PRO A 204 10.16 -8.66 -7.76
C PRO A 204 11.01 -8.48 -6.50
N PHE A 205 11.42 -9.58 -5.88
CA PHE A 205 12.35 -9.58 -4.74
C PHE A 205 13.64 -10.27 -5.10
N ALA A 206 14.75 -9.69 -4.64
CA ALA A 206 16.05 -10.34 -4.69
C ALA A 206 16.13 -11.38 -3.56
N GLY A 207 15.95 -12.67 -3.90
CA GLY A 207 16.05 -13.78 -2.95
C GLY A 207 15.01 -14.88 -3.19
N LYS A 208 15.29 -16.07 -2.65
CA LYS A 208 14.35 -17.19 -2.65
C LYS A 208 13.41 -17.06 -1.46
N TYR A 209 12.29 -16.35 -1.64
CA TYR A 209 11.23 -16.30 -0.64
C TYR A 209 10.09 -17.24 -1.02
N GLY A 210 9.66 -18.09 -0.08
CA GLY A 210 8.53 -18.98 -0.26
C GLY A 210 7.19 -18.23 -0.32
N SER A 211 6.13 -19.00 -0.58
CA SER A 211 4.75 -18.48 -0.70
C SER A 211 4.30 -17.66 0.51
N ARG A 212 4.64 -18.11 1.74
CA ARG A 212 4.28 -17.45 3.01
C ARG A 212 4.90 -16.05 3.12
N HIS A 213 6.15 -15.87 2.73
CA HIS A 213 6.82 -14.57 2.74
C HIS A 213 6.15 -13.61 1.75
N ARG A 214 5.85 -14.08 0.55
CA ARG A 214 5.18 -13.27 -0.48
C ARG A 214 3.76 -12.87 -0.07
N ALA A 215 3.04 -13.75 0.61
CA ALA A 215 1.73 -13.47 1.16
C ALA A 215 1.79 -12.41 2.28
N ALA A 216 2.77 -12.52 3.18
CA ALA A 216 2.99 -11.56 4.25
C ALA A 216 3.34 -10.16 3.74
N ILE A 217 4.19 -10.07 2.72
CA ILE A 217 4.46 -8.79 2.06
C ILE A 217 3.19 -8.24 1.43
N GLY A 218 2.41 -9.06 0.72
CA GLY A 218 1.18 -8.65 0.04
C GLY A 218 0.15 -8.03 0.98
N ILE A 219 -0.07 -8.61 2.16
CA ILE A 219 -0.97 -8.01 3.16
C ILE A 219 -0.41 -6.72 3.75
N SER A 220 0.89 -6.63 3.98
CA SER A 220 1.53 -5.41 4.50
C SER A 220 1.62 -4.28 3.48
N GLU A 221 1.44 -4.54 2.18
CA GLU A 221 1.32 -3.51 1.13
C GLU A 221 -0.02 -2.77 1.17
N ILE A 222 -1.09 -3.48 1.53
CA ILE A 222 -2.47 -2.95 1.48
C ILE A 222 -3.03 -2.54 2.83
N SER A 223 -2.31 -2.84 3.92
CA SER A 223 -2.72 -2.53 5.28
C SER A 223 -1.54 -2.04 6.12
N ASP A 224 -1.81 -1.54 7.31
CA ASP A 224 -0.81 -1.21 8.33
C ASP A 224 -0.59 -2.37 9.32
N ALA A 225 -1.03 -3.57 8.95
CA ALA A 225 -0.84 -4.77 9.75
C ALA A 225 0.63 -5.14 9.89
N VAL A 226 1.00 -5.65 11.04
CA VAL A 226 2.31 -6.24 11.31
C VAL A 226 2.19 -7.75 11.13
N THR A 227 2.98 -8.31 10.22
CA THR A 227 2.93 -9.74 9.92
C THR A 227 4.26 -10.41 10.24
N ILE A 228 4.22 -11.42 11.09
CA ILE A 228 5.35 -12.29 11.42
C ILE A 228 5.33 -13.50 10.51
N VAL A 229 6.47 -13.84 9.94
CA VAL A 229 6.66 -15.04 9.12
C VAL A 229 7.75 -15.92 9.70
N VAL A 230 7.48 -17.20 9.84
CA VAL A 230 8.47 -18.23 10.14
C VAL A 230 8.68 -19.09 8.90
N SER A 231 9.93 -19.23 8.47
CA SER A 231 10.30 -20.05 7.32
C SER A 231 10.30 -21.53 7.67
N GLU A 232 9.62 -22.35 6.88
CA GLU A 232 9.65 -23.82 7.03
C GLU A 232 10.99 -24.44 6.62
N GLU A 233 11.73 -23.79 5.73
CA GLU A 233 13.03 -24.29 5.29
C GLU A 233 14.15 -24.02 6.30
N THR A 234 14.18 -22.78 6.81
CA THR A 234 15.32 -22.28 7.59
C THR A 234 15.01 -22.06 9.07
N GLY A 235 13.73 -21.93 9.43
CA GLY A 235 13.29 -21.48 10.76
C GLY A 235 13.49 -19.96 10.96
N ARG A 236 13.94 -19.22 9.95
CA ARG A 236 14.18 -17.78 10.07
C ARG A 236 12.87 -17.03 10.33
N ILE A 237 12.95 -16.07 11.25
CA ILE A 237 11.83 -15.19 11.58
C ILE A 237 11.98 -13.90 10.80
N SER A 238 10.89 -13.42 10.21
CA SER A 238 10.87 -12.14 9.49
C SER A 238 9.59 -11.38 9.82
N PHE A 239 9.67 -10.05 9.81
CA PHE A 239 8.52 -9.15 9.90
C PHE A 239 8.23 -8.56 8.52
N ALA A 240 6.98 -8.56 8.12
CA ALA A 240 6.50 -7.85 6.94
C ALA A 240 5.66 -6.66 7.39
N VAL A 241 6.12 -5.45 7.06
CA VAL A 241 5.50 -4.17 7.42
C VAL A 241 5.66 -3.19 6.27
N ASN A 242 4.59 -2.49 5.89
CA ASN A 242 4.57 -1.49 4.81
C ASN A 242 5.13 -1.98 3.45
N GLY A 243 4.99 -3.28 3.15
CA GLY A 243 5.48 -3.88 1.92
C GLY A 243 6.96 -4.25 1.92
N GLU A 244 7.62 -4.15 3.06
CA GLU A 244 9.02 -4.54 3.27
C GLU A 244 9.11 -5.75 4.17
N LEU A 245 10.14 -6.58 3.97
CA LEU A 245 10.41 -7.77 4.76
C LEU A 245 11.77 -7.64 5.44
N GLU A 246 11.76 -7.66 6.77
CA GLU A 246 12.97 -7.61 7.59
C GLU A 246 13.15 -8.92 8.34
N SER A 247 14.31 -9.56 8.19
CA SER A 247 14.67 -10.77 8.95
C SER A 247 15.25 -10.38 10.30
N VAL A 248 14.79 -11.05 11.36
CA VAL A 248 15.13 -10.71 12.74
C VAL A 248 15.71 -11.91 13.46
N ASP A 249 16.76 -11.66 14.26
CA ASP A 249 17.34 -12.66 15.13
C ASP A 249 16.41 -12.96 16.32
N GLN A 250 16.41 -14.22 16.77
CA GLN A 250 15.59 -14.67 17.89
C GLN A 250 15.85 -13.88 19.19
N SER A 251 17.09 -13.45 19.42
CA SER A 251 17.50 -12.72 20.64
C SER A 251 16.91 -11.31 20.77
N ILE A 252 16.56 -10.69 19.64
CA ILE A 252 16.03 -9.33 19.59
C ILE A 252 14.56 -9.29 19.18
N PHE A 253 13.94 -10.45 18.97
CA PHE A 253 12.58 -10.58 18.46
C PHE A 253 11.57 -9.73 19.24
N LEU A 254 11.53 -9.88 20.56
CA LEU A 254 10.56 -9.19 21.42
C LEU A 254 10.69 -7.66 21.28
N ARG A 255 11.91 -7.15 21.31
CA ARG A 255 12.18 -5.70 21.18
C ARG A 255 11.72 -5.16 19.82
N VAL A 256 12.00 -5.89 18.74
CA VAL A 256 11.60 -5.49 17.39
C VAL A 256 10.07 -5.55 17.26
N PHE A 257 9.45 -6.59 17.79
CA PHE A 257 8.00 -6.74 17.79
C PHE A 257 7.30 -5.60 18.55
N GLU A 258 7.78 -5.26 19.74
CA GLU A 258 7.28 -4.12 20.53
C GLU A 258 7.41 -2.81 19.78
N ASN A 259 8.52 -2.58 19.08
CA ASN A 259 8.72 -1.38 18.27
C ASN A 259 7.72 -1.29 17.12
N TYR A 260 7.45 -2.40 16.41
CA TYR A 260 6.46 -2.42 15.34
C TYR A 260 5.02 -2.26 15.84
N MET A 261 4.71 -2.77 17.03
CA MET A 261 3.38 -2.64 17.63
C MET A 261 3.16 -1.29 18.33
N SER A 262 4.22 -0.57 18.71
CA SER A 262 4.14 0.79 19.25
C SER A 262 4.09 1.80 18.09
N ASP A 263 3.14 2.75 18.11
CA ASP A 263 2.91 3.75 17.04
C ASP A 263 4.08 4.72 16.74
N LYS A 264 5.29 4.47 17.25
CA LYS A 264 6.44 5.38 17.12
C LYS A 264 7.05 5.45 15.72
N GLN A 265 6.60 4.67 14.74
CA GLN A 265 7.22 4.67 13.40
C GLN A 265 6.76 5.77 12.43
N ALA A 266 5.86 6.67 12.82
CA ALA A 266 5.52 7.82 11.97
C ALA A 266 6.59 8.95 12.01
N SER A 267 7.59 8.92 12.89
CA SER A 267 8.52 10.02 13.09
C SER A 267 9.98 9.77 12.69
N THR A 268 10.38 8.53 12.41
CA THR A 268 11.80 8.24 12.11
C THR A 268 12.14 8.33 10.62
N SER A 269 11.16 8.18 9.74
CA SER A 269 11.37 8.35 8.29
C SER A 269 11.43 9.82 7.82
N SER A 270 11.05 10.77 8.68
CA SER A 270 11.16 12.20 8.40
C SER A 270 12.46 12.82 8.88
N GLN A 271 13.23 12.16 9.75
CA GLN A 271 14.52 12.68 10.25
C GLN A 271 15.75 12.16 9.48
N GLN A 272 15.63 11.10 8.70
CA GLN A 272 16.72 10.63 7.82
C GLN A 272 16.67 11.22 6.41
N ALA A 273 15.74 12.11 6.12
CA ALA A 273 15.65 12.83 4.85
C ALA A 273 16.18 14.28 4.94
N GLU A 274 16.71 14.70 6.09
CA GLU A 274 17.28 16.04 6.34
C GLU A 274 18.79 16.02 6.73
N GLU A 275 19.47 14.89 6.66
CA GLU A 275 20.93 14.79 6.68
C GLU A 275 21.42 14.31 5.28
#